data_80ad3404e2186ff6c5063078f24b680b
#
_entry.id   80ad3404e2186ff6c5063078f24b680b
#
_cell.length_a   1.000
_cell.length_b   1.000
_cell.length_c   1.000
_cell.angle_alpha   90.00
_cell.angle_beta   90.00
_cell.angle_gamma   90.00
#
_symmetry.space_group_name_H-M   'P 1'
#
loop_
_entity.id
_entity.type
_entity.pdbx_description
1 polymer ?
#
loop_
_entity_poly.entity_id
_entity_poly.type
_entity_poly.pdbx_seq_one_letter_code
_entity_poly.pdbx_strand_id
1 'polypeptide(L)'
;HIVPPEQGITQPGLLICGADSHTSTHGAFGCLAFGIGASEMMHVMATQTIWQRRPRTLRIRVDGATGFGVSAKDVILAIIAKIGVGGGAGHVIEYAGSTIAAMSMEARMTVCNMSIEAGARAGMVAPDDTTFAY
;
A
#
# COMPACT_ATOMS: atom_id res chain seq x y z
N HIS A 1 -6.08 8.79 4.77
CA HIS A 1 -5.44 8.45 3.48
C HIS A 1 -6.11 9.09 2.24
N ILE A 2 -6.96 10.09 2.45
CA ILE A 2 -7.53 10.91 1.37
C ILE A 2 -6.92 12.32 1.41
N VAL A 3 -7.13 13.06 2.49
CA VAL A 3 -6.69 14.46 2.62
C VAL A 3 -5.17 14.65 2.42
N PRO A 4 -4.26 13.86 3.04
CA PRO A 4 -2.83 14.08 2.86
C PRO A 4 -2.33 13.89 1.41
N PRO A 5 -2.79 12.86 0.65
CA PRO A 5 -2.48 12.76 -0.78
C PRO A 5 -2.98 13.97 -1.59
N GLU A 6 -4.25 14.36 -1.42
CA GLU A 6 -4.85 15.47 -2.18
C GLU A 6 -4.17 16.83 -1.91
N GLN A 7 -3.52 16.97 -0.76
CA GLN A 7 -2.79 18.19 -0.40
C GLN A 7 -1.27 18.09 -0.62
N GLY A 8 -0.80 17.02 -1.27
CA GLY A 8 0.62 16.82 -1.53
C GLY A 8 1.48 16.57 -0.29
N ILE A 9 0.88 16.25 0.86
CA ILE A 9 1.60 15.94 2.10
C ILE A 9 2.22 14.54 2.01
N THR A 10 1.52 13.60 1.36
CA THR A 10 2.03 12.25 1.13
C THR A 10 3.03 12.26 -0.01
N GLN A 11 4.29 11.99 0.29
CA GLN A 11 5.38 12.03 -0.68
C GLN A 11 6.22 10.75 -0.62
N PRO A 12 6.87 10.36 -1.72
CA PRO A 12 7.74 9.19 -1.77
C PRO A 12 8.81 9.19 -0.66
N GLY A 13 9.05 8.03 -0.07
CA GLY A 13 10.05 7.84 0.98
C GLY A 13 9.60 8.18 2.39
N LEU A 14 8.39 8.70 2.59
CA LEU A 14 7.87 8.95 3.94
C LEU A 14 7.53 7.66 4.68
N LEU A 15 7.72 7.69 6.00
CA LEU A 15 7.20 6.70 6.94
C LEU A 15 5.92 7.26 7.59
N ILE A 16 4.80 6.59 7.38
CA ILE A 16 3.49 7.06 7.84
C ILE A 16 2.86 6.00 8.76
N CYS A 17 2.56 6.41 9.99
CA CYS A 17 1.76 5.63 10.92
C CYS A 17 0.38 6.26 11.07
N GLY A 18 -0.66 5.47 10.96
CA GLY A 18 -2.05 5.92 11.10
C GLY A 18 -2.87 5.03 12.02
N ALA A 19 -3.90 5.57 12.65
CA ALA A 19 -4.83 4.81 13.50
C ALA A 19 -5.88 4.03 12.68
N ASP A 20 -5.72 3.97 11.37
CA ASP A 20 -6.57 3.25 10.42
C ASP A 20 -5.79 2.07 9.83
N SER A 21 -6.40 0.89 9.81
CA SER A 21 -5.82 -0.32 9.21
C SER A 21 -5.42 -0.13 7.74
N HIS A 22 -6.17 0.71 6.98
CA HIS A 22 -5.93 1.00 5.58
C HIS A 22 -4.98 2.19 5.34
N THR A 23 -4.18 2.58 6.33
CA THR A 23 -3.07 3.55 6.17
C THR A 23 -2.09 3.10 5.07
N SER A 24 -2.02 1.80 4.77
CA SER A 24 -1.24 1.26 3.65
C SER A 24 -1.58 1.86 2.28
N THR A 25 -2.73 2.54 2.13
CA THR A 25 -3.11 3.27 0.91
C THR A 25 -2.03 4.27 0.46
N HIS A 26 -1.35 4.93 1.43
CA HIS A 26 -0.24 5.84 1.13
C HIS A 26 0.95 5.17 0.42
N GLY A 27 1.03 3.83 0.47
CA GLY A 27 2.04 3.07 -0.25
C GLY A 27 1.97 3.21 -1.78
N ALA A 28 0.81 3.62 -2.32
CA ALA A 28 0.66 3.96 -3.74
C ALA A 28 1.58 5.11 -4.18
N PHE A 29 2.02 5.95 -3.24
CA PHE A 29 2.93 7.07 -3.45
C PHE A 29 4.40 6.72 -3.11
N GLY A 30 4.73 5.47 -2.90
CA GLY A 30 6.07 5.06 -2.48
C GLY A 30 6.40 5.33 -1.01
N CYS A 31 5.38 5.48 -0.16
CA CYS A 31 5.53 5.59 1.29
C CYS A 31 5.58 4.21 1.95
N LEU A 32 6.33 4.06 3.03
CA LEU A 32 6.13 2.96 3.95
C LEU A 32 5.06 3.34 4.96
N ALA A 33 3.83 2.88 4.74
CA ALA A 33 2.67 3.29 5.51
C ALA A 33 1.93 2.10 6.10
N PHE A 34 1.59 2.16 7.39
CA PHE A 34 0.90 1.08 8.08
C PHE A 34 0.04 1.55 9.24
N GLY A 35 -1.01 0.77 9.51
CA GLY A 35 -1.88 0.98 10.65
C GLY A 35 -1.25 0.58 11.97
N ILE A 36 -1.53 1.34 13.03
CA ILE A 36 -1.12 1.07 14.41
C ILE A 36 -2.31 1.20 15.35
N GLY A 37 -2.24 0.53 16.49
CA GLY A 37 -3.29 0.60 17.52
C GLY A 37 -3.31 1.94 18.26
N ALA A 38 -4.40 2.21 18.99
CA ALA A 38 -4.59 3.48 19.71
C ALA A 38 -3.47 3.75 20.75
N SER A 39 -3.02 2.71 21.47
CA SER A 39 -1.93 2.85 22.43
C SER A 39 -0.60 3.14 21.77
N GLU A 40 -0.33 2.51 20.61
CA GLU A 40 0.86 2.80 19.80
C GLU A 40 0.81 4.21 19.23
N MET A 41 -0.38 4.68 18.79
CA MET A 41 -0.57 6.04 18.31
C MET A 41 -0.25 7.06 19.40
N MET A 42 -0.75 6.85 20.62
CA MET A 42 -0.43 7.71 21.77
C MET A 42 1.08 7.74 22.04
N HIS A 43 1.75 6.58 21.97
CA HIS A 43 3.20 6.50 22.14
C HIS A 43 3.95 7.26 21.03
N VAL A 44 3.56 7.08 19.77
CA VAL A 44 4.17 7.76 18.62
C VAL A 44 3.99 9.28 18.72
N MET A 45 2.81 9.75 19.11
CA MET A 45 2.56 11.18 19.30
C MET A 45 3.42 11.79 20.41
N ALA A 46 3.66 11.03 21.49
CA ALA A 46 4.45 11.50 22.62
C ALA A 46 5.98 11.44 22.39
N THR A 47 6.45 10.42 21.66
CA THR A 47 7.88 10.10 21.60
C THR A 47 8.47 10.17 20.18
N GLN A 48 7.63 10.26 19.15
CA GLN A 48 8.01 10.18 17.73
C GLN A 48 8.74 8.87 17.37
N THR A 49 8.52 7.82 18.17
CA THR A 49 9.16 6.52 17.98
C THR A 49 8.15 5.39 18.09
N ILE A 50 8.42 4.29 17.40
CA ILE A 50 7.68 3.04 17.55
C ILE A 50 8.60 1.86 17.32
N TRP A 51 8.48 0.84 18.18
CA TRP A 51 9.21 -0.41 17.98
C TRP A 51 8.45 -1.27 16.98
N GLN A 52 9.13 -1.70 15.91
CA GLN A 52 8.56 -2.58 14.90
C GLN A 52 9.52 -3.71 14.55
N ARG A 53 8.96 -4.93 14.39
CA ARG A 53 9.75 -6.01 13.79
C ARG A 53 9.95 -5.69 12.31
N ARG A 54 11.19 -5.75 11.83
CA ARG A 54 11.48 -5.55 10.40
C ARG A 54 10.70 -6.55 9.54
N PRO A 55 9.78 -6.10 8.68
CA PRO A 55 9.06 -7.00 7.77
C PRO A 55 9.99 -7.51 6.66
N ARG A 56 9.64 -8.67 6.11
CA ARG A 56 10.25 -9.15 4.88
C ARG A 56 9.63 -8.43 3.68
N THR A 57 10.27 -8.47 2.53
CA THR A 57 9.72 -7.95 1.28
C THR A 57 9.14 -9.10 0.46
N LEU A 58 7.91 -8.92 -0.05
CA LEU A 58 7.28 -9.80 -1.02
C LEU A 58 7.00 -8.99 -2.29
N ARG A 59 7.63 -9.36 -3.39
CA ARG A 59 7.35 -8.71 -4.67
C ARG A 59 6.30 -9.48 -5.44
N ILE A 60 5.20 -8.81 -5.81
CA ILE A 60 4.13 -9.36 -6.66
C ILE A 60 4.16 -8.61 -7.99
N ARG A 61 4.44 -9.36 -9.06
CA ARG A 61 4.49 -8.82 -10.41
C ARG A 61 3.24 -9.22 -11.18
N VAL A 62 2.54 -8.22 -11.74
CA VAL A 62 1.37 -8.40 -12.59
C VAL A 62 1.66 -7.77 -13.95
N ASP A 63 1.73 -8.59 -14.96
CA ASP A 63 2.04 -8.17 -16.33
C ASP A 63 0.86 -8.43 -17.27
N GLY A 64 0.78 -7.64 -18.33
CA GLY A 64 -0.24 -7.72 -19.37
C GLY A 64 -1.22 -6.56 -19.29
N ALA A 65 -2.25 -6.62 -20.13
CA ALA A 65 -3.36 -5.68 -20.15
C ALA A 65 -4.58 -6.29 -19.44
N THR A 66 -5.27 -5.50 -18.65
CA THR A 66 -6.56 -5.92 -18.06
C THR A 66 -7.64 -5.98 -19.14
N GLY A 67 -8.53 -6.97 -19.05
CA GLY A 67 -9.69 -7.06 -19.93
C GLY A 67 -10.70 -5.93 -19.67
N PHE A 68 -11.65 -5.78 -20.61
CA PHE A 68 -12.74 -4.83 -20.45
C PHE A 68 -13.53 -5.09 -19.17
N GLY A 69 -13.80 -4.04 -18.40
CA GLY A 69 -14.57 -4.12 -17.15
C GLY A 69 -13.80 -4.59 -15.93
N VAL A 70 -12.50 -4.94 -16.06
CA VAL A 70 -11.65 -5.33 -14.92
C VAL A 70 -11.15 -4.08 -14.20
N SER A 71 -11.49 -3.96 -12.93
CA SER A 71 -11.06 -2.87 -12.05
C SER A 71 -9.79 -3.24 -11.25
N ALA A 72 -9.18 -2.24 -10.61
CA ALA A 72 -8.06 -2.47 -9.68
C ALA A 72 -8.46 -3.38 -8.50
N LYS A 73 -9.74 -3.31 -8.09
CA LYS A 73 -10.27 -4.19 -7.04
C LYS A 73 -10.28 -5.66 -7.48
N ASP A 74 -10.63 -5.94 -8.73
CA ASP A 74 -10.60 -7.30 -9.25
C ASP A 74 -9.17 -7.83 -9.29
N VAL A 75 -8.20 -6.99 -9.68
CA VAL A 75 -6.78 -7.35 -9.69
C VAL A 75 -6.29 -7.72 -8.29
N ILE A 76 -6.54 -6.89 -7.28
CA ILE A 76 -6.07 -7.21 -5.92
C ILE A 76 -6.82 -8.41 -5.33
N LEU A 77 -8.10 -8.59 -5.61
CA LEU A 77 -8.85 -9.78 -5.19
C LEU A 77 -8.30 -11.06 -5.83
N ALA A 78 -7.91 -11.01 -7.11
CA ALA A 78 -7.26 -12.13 -7.78
C ALA A 78 -5.89 -12.46 -7.16
N ILE A 79 -5.12 -11.43 -6.77
CA ILE A 79 -3.85 -11.61 -6.04
C ILE A 79 -4.12 -12.31 -4.70
N ILE A 80 -5.08 -11.79 -3.91
CA ILE A 80 -5.45 -12.38 -2.60
C ILE A 80 -5.92 -13.81 -2.76
N ALA A 81 -6.75 -14.09 -3.76
CA ALA A 81 -7.20 -15.45 -4.04
C ALA A 81 -6.04 -16.40 -4.34
N LYS A 82 -4.99 -15.90 -5.00
CA LYS A 82 -3.81 -16.70 -5.38
C LYS A 82 -2.85 -16.95 -4.21
N ILE A 83 -2.61 -15.95 -3.36
CA ILE A 83 -1.65 -16.07 -2.24
C ILE A 83 -2.30 -16.45 -0.92
N GLY A 84 -3.63 -16.31 -0.82
CA GLY A 84 -4.41 -16.52 0.40
C GLY A 84 -4.45 -15.28 1.30
N VAL A 85 -5.43 -15.22 2.18
CA VAL A 85 -5.65 -14.10 3.13
C VAL A 85 -4.51 -13.93 4.17
N GLY A 86 -3.63 -14.91 4.31
CA GLY A 86 -2.43 -14.85 5.16
C GLY A 86 -1.12 -14.83 4.35
N GLY A 87 -1.19 -14.81 3.01
CA GLY A 87 0.00 -14.92 2.15
C GLY A 87 0.99 -13.77 2.30
N GLY A 88 0.51 -12.58 2.69
CA GLY A 88 1.31 -11.39 2.97
C GLY A 88 1.81 -11.27 4.41
N ALA A 89 1.48 -12.22 5.31
CA ALA A 89 1.79 -12.09 6.73
C ALA A 89 3.31 -11.90 6.97
N GLY A 90 3.65 -10.88 7.74
CA GLY A 90 5.05 -10.52 8.05
C GLY A 90 5.82 -9.88 6.88
N HIS A 91 5.12 -9.48 5.81
CA HIS A 91 5.73 -8.83 4.64
C HIS A 91 5.18 -7.42 4.40
N VAL A 92 5.99 -6.61 3.75
CA VAL A 92 5.57 -5.49 2.93
C VAL A 92 5.50 -5.99 1.49
N ILE A 93 4.37 -5.76 0.81
CA ILE A 93 4.21 -6.18 -0.59
C ILE A 93 4.62 -5.02 -1.51
N GLU A 94 5.56 -5.29 -2.43
CA GLU A 94 5.86 -4.42 -3.55
C GLU A 94 5.07 -4.91 -4.77
N TYR A 95 4.14 -4.09 -5.25
CA TYR A 95 3.41 -4.35 -6.49
C TYR A 95 4.17 -3.77 -7.68
N ALA A 96 4.38 -4.58 -8.71
CA ALA A 96 5.16 -4.23 -9.89
C ALA A 96 4.58 -4.88 -11.16
N GLY A 97 5.15 -4.56 -12.30
CA GLY A 97 4.76 -5.10 -13.60
C GLY A 97 3.95 -4.12 -14.44
N SER A 98 3.77 -4.47 -15.72
CA SER A 98 3.16 -3.55 -16.69
C SER A 98 1.71 -3.20 -16.38
N THR A 99 0.94 -4.13 -15.79
CA THR A 99 -0.43 -3.86 -15.35
C THR A 99 -0.47 -2.79 -14.25
N ILE A 100 0.42 -2.89 -13.26
CA ILE A 100 0.48 -1.93 -12.14
C ILE A 100 0.97 -0.56 -12.63
N ALA A 101 1.99 -0.54 -13.50
CA ALA A 101 2.52 0.69 -14.07
C ALA A 101 1.47 1.47 -14.90
N ALA A 102 0.57 0.75 -15.59
CA ALA A 102 -0.51 1.34 -16.38
C ALA A 102 -1.70 1.87 -15.55
N MET A 103 -1.74 1.60 -14.24
CA MET A 103 -2.83 2.05 -13.35
C MET A 103 -2.75 3.54 -13.06
N SER A 104 -3.92 4.19 -12.93
CA SER A 104 -4.04 5.52 -12.33
C SER A 104 -3.64 5.48 -10.83
N MET A 105 -3.44 6.64 -10.22
CA MET A 105 -3.11 6.70 -8.79
C MET A 105 -4.23 6.13 -7.92
N GLU A 106 -5.49 6.38 -8.26
CA GLU A 106 -6.66 5.82 -7.53
C GLU A 106 -6.69 4.30 -7.60
N ALA A 107 -6.33 3.74 -8.76
CA ALA A 107 -6.23 2.30 -8.94
C ALA A 107 -5.09 1.70 -8.10
N ARG A 108 -3.91 2.36 -8.07
CA ARG A 108 -2.77 1.97 -7.21
C ARG A 108 -3.13 2.10 -5.73
N MET A 109 -3.85 3.17 -5.34
CA MET A 109 -4.36 3.33 -3.97
C MET A 109 -5.28 2.17 -3.57
N THR A 110 -6.16 1.72 -4.47
CA THR A 110 -7.03 0.56 -4.23
C THR A 110 -6.21 -0.72 -3.98
N VAL A 111 -5.19 -0.97 -4.80
CA VAL A 111 -4.32 -2.15 -4.63
C VAL A 111 -3.55 -2.10 -3.31
N CYS A 112 -2.93 -0.97 -2.98
CA CYS A 112 -2.19 -0.79 -1.73
C CYS A 112 -3.11 -0.83 -0.50
N ASN A 113 -4.31 -0.23 -0.60
CA ASN A 113 -5.34 -0.26 0.45
C ASN A 113 -5.65 -1.69 0.87
N MET A 114 -5.92 -2.57 -0.09
CA MET A 114 -6.34 -3.94 0.15
C MET A 114 -5.20 -4.92 0.45
N SER A 115 -3.97 -4.46 0.63
CA SER A 115 -2.85 -5.30 1.05
C SER A 115 -3.06 -5.90 2.44
N ILE A 116 -3.85 -5.23 3.27
CA ILE A 116 -4.18 -5.68 4.63
C ILE A 116 -5.03 -6.94 4.60
N GLU A 117 -5.93 -7.09 3.62
CA GLU A 117 -6.75 -8.28 3.43
C GLU A 117 -5.94 -9.51 3.01
N ALA A 118 -4.73 -9.30 2.46
CA ALA A 118 -3.74 -10.36 2.25
C ALA A 118 -2.89 -10.66 3.50
N GLY A 119 -3.16 -9.98 4.62
CA GLY A 119 -2.39 -10.10 5.86
C GLY A 119 -1.05 -9.35 5.85
N ALA A 120 -0.78 -8.54 4.82
CA ALA A 120 0.47 -7.80 4.73
C ALA A 120 0.55 -6.64 5.73
N ARG A 121 1.78 -6.24 6.09
CA ARG A 121 2.03 -5.07 6.93
C ARG A 121 1.75 -3.77 6.17
N ALA A 122 2.09 -3.74 4.90
CA ALA A 122 1.87 -2.62 3.97
C ALA A 122 1.92 -3.12 2.53
N GLY A 123 1.36 -2.32 1.60
CA GLY A 123 1.54 -2.49 0.17
C GLY A 123 2.17 -1.23 -0.41
N MET A 124 3.04 -1.37 -1.39
CA MET A 124 3.76 -0.26 -2.01
C MET A 124 3.82 -0.41 -3.53
N VAL A 125 3.79 0.73 -4.21
CA VAL A 125 4.12 0.86 -5.63
C VAL A 125 5.30 1.83 -5.74
N ALA A 126 6.28 1.51 -6.57
CA ALA A 126 7.41 2.43 -6.82
C ALA A 126 6.87 3.71 -7.48
N PRO A 127 7.26 4.90 -7.00
CA PRO A 127 6.85 6.16 -7.61
C PRO A 127 7.39 6.29 -9.04
N ASP A 128 6.58 6.84 -9.92
CA ASP A 128 6.89 7.09 -11.33
C ASP A 128 6.26 8.40 -11.80
N ASP A 129 6.32 8.69 -13.10
CA ASP A 129 5.76 9.92 -13.66
C ASP A 129 4.27 10.09 -13.38
N THR A 130 3.50 8.98 -13.29
CA THR A 130 2.09 9.02 -12.89
C THR A 130 1.94 9.50 -11.44
N THR A 131 2.84 9.07 -10.55
CA THR A 131 2.85 9.49 -9.14
C THR A 131 3.20 10.97 -9.02
N PHE A 132 4.17 11.45 -9.80
CA PHE A 132 4.62 12.85 -9.72
C PHE A 132 3.67 13.83 -10.42
N ALA A 133 2.84 13.35 -11.33
CA ALA A 133 1.82 14.17 -12.02
C ALA A 133 0.52 14.33 -11.22
N TYR A 134 0.28 13.48 -10.24
CA TYR A 134 -0.90 13.51 -9.36
C TYR A 134 -0.82 14.64 -8.36
#